data_08fa0417c54d116fb32580de881f75b9
#
_entry.id   08fa0417c54d116fb32580de881f75b9
#
_cell.length_a   1.000
_cell.length_b   1.000
_cell.length_c   1.000
_cell.angle_alpha   90.00
_cell.angle_beta   90.00
_cell.angle_gamma   90.00
#
_symmetry.space_group_name_H-M   'P 1'
#
loop_
_entity.id
_entity.type
_entity.pdbx_description
1 polymer ?
#
loop_
_entity_poly.entity_id
_entity_poly.type
_entity_poly.pdbx_seq_one_letter_code
_entity_poly.pdbx_strand_id
1 'polypeptide(L)'
;MAYPCLIPEWALNATVKVLIAGEGVSEDGELIPQLEVEKRCNLQLKNEQKLDSQKQSVSLTGKAYFIGDIAPDIRTIKGGTLTHNDVNYSIHAGSKALNFDGSVNYTVLELI
;
A
#
# COMPACT_ATOMS: atom_id res chain seq x y z
N MET A 1 24.01 11.11 2.44
CA MET A 1 24.15 10.17 1.33
C MET A 1 22.76 9.65 0.93
N ALA A 2 22.44 9.69 -0.34
CA ALA A 2 21.16 9.19 -0.83
C ALA A 2 21.28 7.68 -1.11
N TYR A 3 20.33 6.91 -0.63
CA TYR A 3 20.25 5.46 -0.93
C TYR A 3 19.55 5.25 -2.26
N PRO A 4 20.02 4.33 -3.11
CA PRO A 4 19.31 4.02 -4.34
C PRO A 4 17.97 3.33 -4.02
N CYS A 5 16.94 3.68 -4.79
CA CYS A 5 15.66 3.01 -4.67
C CYS A 5 15.78 1.59 -5.22
N LEU A 6 15.30 0.60 -4.46
CA LEU A 6 15.33 -0.79 -4.88
C LEU A 6 14.32 -1.10 -5.98
N ILE A 7 13.33 -0.22 -6.17
CA ILE A 7 12.37 -0.33 -7.27
C ILE A 7 12.78 0.67 -8.36
N PRO A 8 13.24 0.19 -9.52
CA PRO A 8 13.62 1.10 -10.60
C PRO A 8 12.38 1.70 -11.27
N GLU A 9 12.51 2.92 -11.78
CA GLU A 9 11.40 3.62 -12.44
C GLU A 9 10.83 2.83 -13.62
N TRP A 10 11.68 2.12 -14.36
CA TRP A 10 11.21 1.33 -15.51
C TRP A 10 10.30 0.17 -15.11
N ALA A 11 10.32 -0.23 -13.84
CA ALA A 11 9.44 -1.29 -13.33
C ALA A 11 8.04 -0.80 -12.97
N LEU A 12 7.80 0.52 -12.98
CA LEU A 12 6.49 1.08 -12.67
C LEU A 12 5.55 0.87 -13.87
N ASN A 13 4.63 -0.07 -13.75
CA ASN A 13 3.79 -0.51 -14.85
C ASN A 13 2.34 -0.03 -14.78
N ALA A 14 1.94 0.66 -13.72
CA ALA A 14 0.56 1.07 -13.51
C ALA A 14 0.47 2.40 -12.78
N THR A 15 -0.59 3.15 -13.08
CA THR A 15 -0.96 4.34 -12.31
C THR A 15 -2.21 3.99 -11.51
N VAL A 16 -2.15 4.17 -10.20
CA VAL A 16 -3.22 3.78 -9.30
C VAL A 16 -3.60 4.93 -8.37
N LYS A 17 -4.84 4.90 -7.91
CA LYS A 17 -5.34 5.81 -6.89
C LYS A 17 -5.46 5.04 -5.59
N VAL A 18 -4.81 5.53 -4.55
CA VAL A 18 -4.78 4.88 -3.24
C VAL A 18 -5.54 5.74 -2.23
N LEU A 19 -6.48 5.13 -1.54
CA LEU A 19 -7.22 5.74 -0.46
C LEU A 19 -6.92 4.95 0.80
N ILE A 20 -6.16 5.56 1.71
CA ILE A 20 -5.76 4.89 2.95
C ILE A 20 -6.73 5.27 4.06
N ALA A 21 -7.29 4.26 4.73
CA ALA A 21 -8.26 4.47 5.78
C ALA A 21 -7.64 5.15 7.00
N GLY A 22 -8.36 6.15 7.54
CA GLY A 22 -7.98 6.80 8.77
C GLY A 22 -8.40 5.98 10.00
N GLU A 23 -7.94 6.40 11.17
CA GLU A 23 -8.24 5.73 12.44
C GLU A 23 -9.56 6.18 13.06
N GLY A 24 -10.26 7.12 12.46
CA GLY A 24 -11.51 7.65 12.97
C GLY A 24 -12.72 7.20 12.20
N VAL A 25 -13.89 7.45 12.77
CA VAL A 25 -15.17 7.28 12.11
C VAL A 25 -15.86 8.64 12.07
N SER A 26 -16.54 8.96 10.97
CA SER A 26 -17.32 10.18 10.88
C SER A 26 -18.59 10.07 11.76
N GLU A 27 -19.29 11.20 11.90
CA GLU A 27 -20.56 11.22 12.65
C GLU A 27 -21.60 10.25 12.09
N ASP A 28 -21.50 9.95 10.79
CA ASP A 28 -22.40 9.02 10.10
C ASP A 28 -21.94 7.57 10.21
N GLY A 29 -20.86 7.29 10.95
CA GLY A 29 -20.33 5.95 11.12
C GLY A 29 -19.45 5.48 9.98
N GLU A 30 -19.10 6.32 9.03
CA GLU A 30 -18.21 5.98 7.93
C GLU A 30 -16.75 6.19 8.33
N LEU A 31 -15.86 5.33 7.80
CA LEU A 31 -14.43 5.51 8.00
C LEU A 31 -13.96 6.77 7.29
N ILE A 32 -13.21 7.60 8.03
CA ILE A 32 -12.64 8.82 7.46
C ILE A 32 -11.37 8.44 6.72
N PRO A 33 -11.26 8.68 5.39
CA PRO A 33 -10.01 8.45 4.69
C PRO A 33 -8.94 9.38 5.22
N GLN A 34 -7.79 8.82 5.60
CA GLN A 34 -6.68 9.61 6.11
C GLN A 34 -5.85 10.20 4.99
N LEU A 35 -5.71 9.48 3.88
CA LEU A 35 -4.88 9.90 2.78
C LEU A 35 -5.42 9.41 1.45
N GLU A 36 -5.43 10.30 0.46
CA GLU A 36 -5.72 9.96 -0.92
C GLU A 36 -4.54 10.39 -1.79
N VAL A 37 -3.96 9.45 -2.53
CA VAL A 37 -2.85 9.74 -3.44
C VAL A 37 -3.04 9.02 -4.76
N GLU A 38 -2.53 9.64 -5.84
CA GLU A 38 -2.43 9.01 -7.14
C GLU A 38 -0.96 8.90 -7.50
N LYS A 39 -0.50 7.68 -7.74
CA LYS A 39 0.92 7.42 -8.02
C LYS A 39 1.11 6.27 -8.98
N ARG A 40 2.25 6.28 -9.65
CA ARG A 40 2.69 5.12 -10.42
C ARG A 40 3.30 4.08 -9.48
N CYS A 41 3.07 2.82 -9.80
CA CYS A 41 3.59 1.72 -9.00
C CYS A 41 3.90 0.51 -9.86
N ASN A 42 4.60 -0.45 -9.28
CA ASN A 42 4.70 -1.78 -9.84
C ASN A 42 3.56 -2.61 -9.26
N LEU A 43 2.54 -2.86 -10.07
CA LEU A 43 1.38 -3.63 -9.67
C LEU A 43 1.54 -5.07 -10.15
N GLN A 44 1.54 -6.00 -9.20
CA GLN A 44 1.65 -7.43 -9.47
C GLN A 44 0.41 -8.13 -8.95
N LEU A 45 -0.43 -8.59 -9.87
CA LEU A 45 -1.65 -9.32 -9.55
C LEU A 45 -1.33 -10.81 -9.57
N LYS A 46 -1.25 -11.40 -8.40
CA LYS A 46 -0.92 -12.80 -8.23
C LYS A 46 -1.61 -13.32 -6.98
N ASN A 47 -2.36 -14.40 -7.14
CA ASN A 47 -3.03 -15.01 -6.00
C ASN A 47 -2.00 -15.69 -5.09
N GLU A 48 -1.98 -15.26 -3.84
CA GLU A 48 -1.13 -15.83 -2.80
C GLU A 48 -1.96 -16.07 -1.54
N GLN A 49 -1.57 -17.08 -0.77
CA GLN A 49 -2.13 -17.26 0.56
C GLN A 49 -1.08 -16.87 1.59
N LYS A 50 -1.50 -16.16 2.60
CA LYS A 50 -0.64 -15.67 3.66
C LYS A 50 -1.30 -15.90 5.01
N LEU A 51 -0.50 -16.21 6.02
CA LEU A 51 -0.99 -16.26 7.40
C LEU A 51 -0.90 -14.86 7.99
N ASP A 52 -2.01 -14.38 8.55
CA ASP A 52 -2.02 -13.10 9.23
C ASP A 52 -1.48 -13.24 10.67
N SER A 53 -1.52 -12.14 11.43
CA SER A 53 -1.02 -12.13 12.81
C SER A 53 -1.81 -13.05 13.75
N GLN A 54 -3.01 -13.45 13.35
CA GLN A 54 -3.87 -14.38 14.09
C GLN A 54 -3.78 -15.80 13.57
N LYS A 55 -2.83 -16.08 12.69
CA LYS A 55 -2.59 -17.37 12.02
C LYS A 55 -3.77 -17.85 11.17
N GLN A 56 -4.59 -16.93 10.70
CA GLN A 56 -5.65 -17.22 9.75
C GLN A 56 -5.13 -17.06 8.33
N SER A 57 -5.59 -17.95 7.44
CA SER A 57 -5.21 -17.88 6.02
C SER A 57 -5.94 -16.72 5.34
N VAL A 58 -5.19 -15.84 4.69
CA VAL A 58 -5.71 -14.72 3.92
C VAL A 58 -5.29 -14.89 2.47
N SER A 59 -6.25 -14.81 1.55
CA SER A 59 -5.96 -14.87 0.12
C SER A 59 -5.67 -13.48 -0.39
N LEU A 60 -4.44 -13.25 -0.87
CA LEU A 60 -4.04 -11.99 -1.47
C LEU A 60 -4.29 -12.04 -2.97
N THR A 61 -4.85 -10.96 -3.52
CA THR A 61 -5.05 -10.82 -4.97
C THR A 61 -3.80 -10.29 -5.66
N GLY A 62 -2.99 -9.50 -4.96
CA GLY A 62 -1.78 -8.93 -5.52
C GLY A 62 -1.05 -8.05 -4.55
N LYS A 63 0.01 -7.42 -5.07
CA LYS A 63 0.81 -6.46 -4.32
C LYS A 63 1.12 -5.25 -5.19
N ALA A 64 1.18 -4.07 -4.58
CA ALA A 64 1.59 -2.84 -5.23
C ALA A 64 2.84 -2.29 -4.56
N TYR A 65 3.87 -2.02 -5.36
CA TYR A 65 5.15 -1.49 -4.89
C TYR A 65 5.30 -0.05 -5.32
N PHE A 66 5.50 0.84 -4.36
CA PHE A 66 5.63 2.28 -4.60
C PHE A 66 7.03 2.76 -4.23
N ILE A 67 7.59 3.63 -5.05
CA ILE A 67 8.88 4.24 -4.76
C ILE A 67 8.71 5.24 -3.62
N GLY A 68 9.53 5.12 -2.58
CA GLY A 68 9.52 6.03 -1.44
C GLY A 68 8.35 5.80 -0.49
N ASP A 69 8.04 6.81 0.29
CA ASP A 69 6.99 6.79 1.30
C ASP A 69 5.74 7.48 0.77
N ILE A 70 4.68 6.71 0.48
CA ILE A 70 3.42 7.28 -0.02
C ILE A 70 2.55 7.83 1.11
N ALA A 71 2.88 7.52 2.35
CA ALA A 71 2.11 7.94 3.51
C ALA A 71 3.04 8.32 4.66
N PRO A 72 3.76 9.48 4.56
CA PRO A 72 4.79 9.83 5.53
C PRO A 72 4.28 10.03 6.96
N ASP A 73 3.01 10.40 7.11
CA ASP A 73 2.42 10.64 8.42
C ASP A 73 1.74 9.38 9.01
N ILE A 74 1.77 8.27 8.28
CA ILE A 74 1.12 7.04 8.70
C ILE A 74 2.19 5.97 8.97
N ARG A 75 2.27 5.51 10.20
CA ARG A 75 3.24 4.47 10.58
C ARG A 75 2.88 3.10 10.05
N THR A 76 1.60 2.75 10.21
CA THR A 76 1.11 1.42 9.83
C THR A 76 -0.11 1.57 8.95
N ILE A 77 -0.04 1.00 7.75
CA ILE A 77 -1.16 0.99 6.82
C ILE A 77 -1.98 -0.26 7.12
N LYS A 78 -3.20 -0.09 7.60
CA LYS A 78 -4.06 -1.19 8.03
C LYS A 78 -5.23 -1.48 7.10
N GLY A 79 -5.49 -0.60 6.17
CA GLY A 79 -6.62 -0.79 5.26
C GLY A 79 -6.79 0.38 4.33
N GLY A 80 -7.74 0.25 3.43
CA GLY A 80 -8.05 1.26 2.43
C GLY A 80 -8.44 0.61 1.11
N THR A 81 -8.36 1.39 0.04
CA THR A 81 -8.73 0.95 -1.30
C THR A 81 -7.69 1.41 -2.30
N LEU A 82 -7.33 0.52 -3.22
CA LEU A 82 -6.49 0.85 -4.37
C LEU A 82 -7.31 0.64 -5.63
N THR A 83 -7.37 1.67 -6.49
CA THR A 83 -8.13 1.63 -7.73
C THR A 83 -7.19 1.64 -8.93
N HIS A 84 -7.36 0.68 -9.82
CA HIS A 84 -6.60 0.56 -11.06
C HIS A 84 -7.54 0.16 -12.19
N ASN A 85 -7.58 0.97 -13.27
CA ASN A 85 -8.46 0.74 -14.42
C ASN A 85 -9.91 0.47 -14.02
N ASP A 86 -10.45 1.32 -13.15
CA ASP A 86 -11.82 1.25 -12.62
C ASP A 86 -12.11 -0.01 -11.78
N VAL A 87 -11.08 -0.76 -11.41
CA VAL A 87 -11.21 -1.90 -10.50
C VAL A 87 -10.69 -1.52 -9.13
N ASN A 88 -11.52 -1.76 -8.11
CA ASN A 88 -11.17 -1.46 -6.72
C ASN A 88 -10.65 -2.72 -6.02
N TYR A 89 -9.49 -2.59 -5.39
CA TYR A 89 -8.90 -3.63 -4.56
C TYR A 89 -8.88 -3.15 -3.12
N SER A 90 -9.22 -4.03 -2.18
CA SER A 90 -9.10 -3.70 -0.76
C SER A 90 -7.65 -3.88 -0.32
N ILE A 91 -7.15 -2.93 0.47
CA ILE A 91 -5.82 -3.02 1.03
C ILE A 91 -5.89 -3.81 2.31
N HIS A 92 -5.22 -4.98 2.34
CA HIS A 92 -5.15 -5.82 3.54
C HIS A 92 -4.18 -5.24 4.55
N ALA A 93 -2.99 -4.87 4.10
CA ALA A 93 -1.96 -4.27 4.94
C ALA A 93 -0.91 -3.60 4.06
N GLY A 94 -0.13 -2.71 4.65
CA GLY A 94 1.00 -2.10 3.98
C GLY A 94 2.24 -2.18 4.85
N SER A 95 3.40 -2.16 4.22
CA SER A 95 4.68 -2.12 4.91
C SER A 95 5.64 -1.18 4.20
N LYS A 96 6.62 -0.68 4.93
CA LYS A 96 7.62 0.25 4.42
C LYS A 96 9.00 -0.38 4.59
N ALA A 97 9.74 -0.49 3.49
CA ALA A 97 11.12 -0.97 3.54
C ALA A 97 12.04 0.20 3.86
N LEU A 98 12.83 0.06 4.90
CA LEU A 98 13.66 1.16 5.41
C LEU A 98 15.11 1.02 4.97
N ASN A 99 15.75 2.18 4.71
CA ASN A 99 17.18 2.29 4.56
C ASN A 99 17.86 2.23 5.94
N PHE A 100 19.20 2.15 5.96
CA PHE A 100 19.94 2.09 7.22
C PHE A 100 19.76 3.34 8.08
N ASP A 101 19.46 4.50 7.47
CA ASP A 101 19.23 5.73 8.20
C ASP A 101 17.80 5.91 8.70
N GLY A 102 16.92 4.92 8.44
CA GLY A 102 15.53 4.96 8.84
C GLY A 102 14.58 5.60 7.84
N SER A 103 15.09 6.15 6.74
CA SER A 103 14.23 6.67 5.67
C SER A 103 13.57 5.54 4.90
N VAL A 104 12.43 5.81 4.26
CA VAL A 104 11.68 4.80 3.52
C VAL A 104 12.24 4.66 2.11
N ASN A 105 12.67 3.46 1.73
CA ASN A 105 13.11 3.16 0.38
C ASN A 105 11.93 2.92 -0.55
N TYR A 106 11.00 2.06 -0.15
CA TYR A 106 9.77 1.81 -0.90
C TYR A 106 8.64 1.37 0.02
N THR A 107 7.41 1.45 -0.48
CA THR A 107 6.20 1.05 0.23
C THR A 107 5.53 -0.09 -0.53
N VAL A 108 5.06 -1.11 0.18
CA VAL A 108 4.34 -2.25 -0.38
C VAL A 108 2.94 -2.30 0.19
N LEU A 109 1.93 -2.42 -0.68
CA LEU A 109 0.55 -2.65 -0.27
C LEU A 109 0.13 -4.05 -0.69
N GLU A 110 -0.43 -4.80 0.25
CA GLU A 110 -0.98 -6.13 0.01
C GLU A 110 -2.47 -5.99 -0.27
N LEU A 111 -2.92 -6.55 -1.40
CA LEU A 111 -4.30 -6.40 -1.88
C LEU A 111 -5.09 -7.70 -1.74
N ILE A 112 -6.35 -7.55 -1.38
CA ILE A 112 -7.30 -8.67 -1.27
C ILE A 112 -8.54 -8.46 -2.11
#